data_ade50b97ae2b5030f0a82da8145bdb5d
#
_entry.id   ade50b97ae2b5030f0a82da8145bdb5d
#
_cell.length_a   1.000
_cell.length_b   1.000
_cell.length_c   1.000
_cell.angle_alpha   90.00
_cell.angle_beta   90.00
_cell.angle_gamma   90.00
#
_symmetry.space_group_name_H-M   'P 1'
#
loop_
_entity.id
_entity.type
_entity.pdbx_description
1 polymer ?
#
loop_
_entity_poly.entity_id
_entity_poly.type
_entity_poly.pdbx_seq_one_letter_code
_entity_poly.pdbx_strand_id
1 'polypeptide(L)'
;MPLKLTTYYQGSEIPDFPGTNTFHSKELFQIYEETPGYTPLLIMASEDGKPVARLLAAIRKSIRMFPPAFIKRCEIYGTGEYLTAEADKERIFGEMLEHLTTEALRNSFLIEFRNLENAMFGYKYFRSNRYFPVNWLRVRNSLHGIENAEQRFSPSRIRQIKKGLKNGAKVDEARTVEEIREFSNMLRHLYSSRIRKHFPNIIFFQHMDTRLIHSRQAKIFIVRYKDKIIGGSACIYSGNDAYLWFSGGMRKTYALQYPGILAVWKALRDAHQNGFRHMEFMDVGLPFKKHGYRDFVLRFGGKQSSTRRWFRFRWQWLNDLLIKICV
;
A
#
# COMPACT_ATOMS: atom_id res chain seq x y z
N MET A 1 -24.13 -22.17 7.53
CA MET A 1 -24.23 -21.58 8.88
C MET A 1 -24.27 -20.08 8.76
N PRO A 2 -24.94 -19.34 9.65
CA PRO A 2 -24.98 -17.89 9.54
C PRO A 2 -23.62 -17.28 9.87
N LEU A 3 -23.10 -16.43 8.97
CA LEU A 3 -21.90 -15.66 9.16
C LEU A 3 -22.18 -14.52 10.16
N LYS A 4 -21.40 -14.42 11.23
CA LYS A 4 -21.48 -13.29 12.16
C LYS A 4 -20.41 -12.27 11.79
N LEU A 5 -20.83 -11.02 11.52
CA LEU A 5 -19.92 -9.90 11.26
C LEU A 5 -19.81 -9.02 12.50
N THR A 6 -18.58 -8.71 12.86
CA THR A 6 -18.27 -7.81 13.99
C THR A 6 -17.32 -6.73 13.51
N THR A 7 -17.60 -5.47 13.88
CA THR A 7 -16.74 -4.32 13.60
C THR A 7 -15.95 -3.96 14.84
N TYR A 8 -14.64 -3.85 14.69
CA TYR A 8 -13.72 -3.39 15.73
C TYR A 8 -13.22 -1.99 15.40
N TYR A 9 -13.27 -1.13 16.40
CA TYR A 9 -12.78 0.25 16.35
C TYR A 9 -11.58 0.49 17.27
N GLN A 10 -11.25 -0.48 18.12
CA GLN A 10 -10.12 -0.44 19.06
C GLN A 10 -9.24 -1.68 18.87
N GLY A 11 -7.94 -1.48 18.75
CA GLY A 11 -6.97 -2.54 18.50
C GLY A 11 -6.89 -3.56 19.65
N SER A 12 -7.17 -3.14 20.89
CA SER A 12 -7.21 -4.01 22.08
C SER A 12 -8.31 -5.06 22.03
N GLU A 13 -9.42 -4.78 21.32
CA GLU A 13 -10.57 -5.67 21.23
C GLU A 13 -10.46 -6.70 20.10
N ILE A 14 -9.48 -6.52 19.17
CA ILE A 14 -9.33 -7.41 18.02
C ILE A 14 -8.79 -8.76 18.48
N PRO A 15 -9.53 -9.87 18.28
CA PRO A 15 -9.05 -11.19 18.61
C PRO A 15 -7.88 -11.62 17.72
N ASP A 16 -7.14 -12.62 18.19
CA ASP A 16 -6.05 -13.19 17.41
C ASP A 16 -6.56 -13.83 16.13
N PHE A 17 -5.79 -13.66 15.05
CA PHE A 17 -6.10 -14.21 13.74
C PHE A 17 -4.80 -14.74 13.11
N PRO A 18 -4.70 -16.04 12.81
CA PRO A 18 -3.48 -16.66 12.31
C PRO A 18 -3.27 -16.39 10.82
N GLY A 19 -3.11 -15.11 10.45
CA GLY A 19 -2.94 -14.68 9.07
C GLY A 19 -1.59 -14.03 8.82
N THR A 20 -1.20 -13.98 7.54
CA THR A 20 0.06 -13.40 7.07
C THR A 20 -0.12 -12.15 6.23
N ASN A 21 -1.37 -11.71 6.02
CA ASN A 21 -1.67 -10.52 5.25
C ASN A 21 -1.53 -9.26 6.10
N THR A 22 -0.38 -8.61 5.98
CA THR A 22 -0.05 -7.40 6.73
C THR A 22 -1.03 -6.25 6.50
N PHE A 23 -1.64 -6.15 5.30
CA PHE A 23 -2.63 -5.10 5.01
C PHE A 23 -3.93 -5.24 5.81
N HIS A 24 -4.18 -6.41 6.42
CA HIS A 24 -5.34 -6.67 7.25
C HIS A 24 -4.97 -7.09 8.67
N SER A 25 -3.71 -6.86 9.06
CA SER A 25 -3.20 -7.24 10.38
C SER A 25 -3.65 -6.30 11.50
N LYS A 26 -3.61 -6.81 12.73
CA LYS A 26 -3.85 -6.05 13.95
C LYS A 26 -2.79 -4.97 14.15
N GLU A 27 -1.55 -5.26 13.78
CA GLU A 27 -0.43 -4.32 13.86
C GLU A 27 -0.66 -3.10 12.96
N LEU A 28 -1.10 -3.31 11.70
CA LEU A 28 -1.42 -2.18 10.81
C LEU A 28 -2.65 -1.41 11.30
N PHE A 29 -3.65 -2.08 11.86
CA PHE A 29 -4.78 -1.42 12.51
C PHE A 29 -4.30 -0.46 13.61
N GLN A 30 -3.44 -0.93 14.51
CA GLN A 30 -2.90 -0.14 15.62
C GLN A 30 -2.04 1.04 15.14
N ILE A 31 -1.29 0.87 14.04
CA ILE A 31 -0.56 1.98 13.40
C ILE A 31 -1.54 3.08 12.96
N TYR A 32 -2.65 2.71 12.34
CA TYR A 32 -3.68 3.69 11.96
C TYR A 32 -4.34 4.33 13.18
N GLU A 33 -4.67 3.53 14.21
CA GLU A 33 -5.31 3.99 15.44
C GLU A 33 -4.47 5.06 16.16
N GLU A 34 -3.16 4.84 16.23
CA GLU A 34 -2.21 5.73 16.91
C GLU A 34 -1.74 6.90 16.02
N THR A 35 -2.06 6.88 14.72
CA THR A 35 -1.66 7.94 13.80
C THR A 35 -2.73 9.04 13.74
N PRO A 36 -2.42 10.29 14.15
CA PRO A 36 -3.37 11.39 14.10
C PRO A 36 -3.97 11.60 12.70
N GLY A 37 -5.30 11.69 12.64
CA GLY A 37 -6.05 11.90 11.41
C GLY A 37 -6.47 10.63 10.69
N TYR A 38 -6.14 9.47 11.25
CA TYR A 38 -6.69 8.17 10.83
C TYR A 38 -7.74 7.68 11.84
N THR A 39 -8.70 6.91 11.34
CA THR A 39 -9.66 6.15 12.14
C THR A 39 -9.80 4.79 11.46
N PRO A 40 -9.17 3.74 11.98
CA PRO A 40 -9.31 2.41 11.43
C PRO A 40 -10.66 1.80 11.78
N LEU A 41 -11.08 0.83 10.98
CA LEU A 41 -12.15 -0.11 11.29
C LEU A 41 -11.78 -1.47 10.70
N LEU A 42 -11.98 -2.53 11.48
CA LEU A 42 -11.73 -3.89 11.04
C LEU A 42 -13.04 -4.67 11.12
N ILE A 43 -13.45 -5.22 9.98
CA ILE A 43 -14.58 -6.15 9.92
C ILE A 43 -14.01 -7.56 10.05
N MET A 44 -14.54 -8.31 11.00
CA MET A 44 -14.22 -9.72 11.18
C MET A 44 -15.46 -10.56 10.95
N ALA A 45 -15.32 -11.56 10.12
CA ALA A 45 -16.31 -12.58 9.89
C ALA A 45 -15.98 -13.82 10.73
N SER A 46 -16.99 -14.37 11.41
CA SER A 46 -16.86 -15.55 12.24
C SER A 46 -17.95 -16.56 11.92
N GLU A 47 -17.59 -17.84 11.91
CA GLU A 47 -18.49 -18.98 11.83
C GLU A 47 -18.32 -19.82 13.10
N ASP A 48 -19.40 -20.18 13.76
CA ASP A 48 -19.40 -20.94 15.03
C ASP A 48 -18.46 -20.33 16.11
N GLY A 49 -18.43 -19.00 16.17
CA GLY A 49 -17.60 -18.26 17.12
C GLY A 49 -16.10 -18.20 16.79
N LYS A 50 -15.67 -18.85 15.68
CA LYS A 50 -14.27 -18.80 15.23
C LYS A 50 -14.09 -17.79 14.10
N PRO A 51 -13.08 -16.90 14.17
CA PRO A 51 -12.77 -15.99 13.08
C PRO A 51 -12.38 -16.76 11.81
N VAL A 52 -13.03 -16.42 10.68
CA VAL A 52 -12.77 -17.06 9.37
C VAL A 52 -12.25 -16.08 8.33
N ALA A 53 -12.52 -14.77 8.49
CA ALA A 53 -11.99 -13.75 7.61
C ALA A 53 -11.90 -12.40 8.32
N ARG A 54 -11.03 -11.52 7.80
CA ARG A 54 -10.90 -10.13 8.27
C ARG A 54 -10.65 -9.17 7.12
N LEU A 55 -11.13 -7.92 7.28
CA LEU A 55 -11.00 -6.84 6.31
C LEU A 55 -10.74 -5.53 7.03
N LEU A 56 -9.56 -4.95 6.86
CA LEU A 56 -9.15 -3.68 7.46
C LEU A 56 -9.39 -2.52 6.49
N ALA A 57 -9.97 -1.45 7.01
CA ALA A 57 -10.09 -0.17 6.33
C ALA A 57 -9.57 0.95 7.23
N ALA A 58 -9.14 2.05 6.64
CA ALA A 58 -8.71 3.23 7.34
C ALA A 58 -9.41 4.48 6.80
N ILE A 59 -10.16 5.17 7.64
CA ILE A 59 -10.76 6.45 7.33
C ILE A 59 -9.76 7.53 7.71
N ARG A 60 -9.43 8.40 6.75
CA ARG A 60 -8.54 9.52 7.02
C ARG A 60 -9.12 10.86 6.56
N LYS A 61 -8.69 11.93 7.22
CA LYS A 61 -9.02 13.29 6.83
C LYS A 61 -8.18 13.68 5.61
N SER A 62 -8.82 14.10 4.54
CA SER A 62 -8.16 14.74 3.41
C SER A 62 -8.03 16.23 3.68
N ILE A 63 -6.82 16.77 3.80
CA ILE A 63 -6.55 18.12 4.32
C ILE A 63 -6.87 19.25 3.33
N ARG A 64 -7.41 19.01 2.14
CA ARG A 64 -7.72 20.10 1.21
C ARG A 64 -8.84 19.76 0.25
N MET A 65 -10.01 20.26 0.53
CA MET A 65 -10.87 20.85 -0.50
C MET A 65 -11.60 22.04 0.14
N PHE A 66 -11.87 23.05 -0.65
CA PHE A 66 -12.64 24.23 -0.27
C PHE A 66 -13.89 23.85 0.51
N PRO A 67 -14.35 24.70 1.43
CA PRO A 67 -15.19 24.29 2.56
C PRO A 67 -16.33 23.32 2.16
N PRO A 68 -16.58 22.34 2.99
CA PRO A 68 -15.92 22.05 4.25
C PRO A 68 -14.57 21.33 4.06
N ALA A 69 -13.55 21.84 4.67
CA ALA A 69 -12.14 21.47 4.53
C ALA A 69 -11.77 20.02 4.90
N PHE A 70 -12.74 19.14 5.17
CA PHE A 70 -12.53 17.82 5.75
C PHE A 70 -13.36 16.73 5.07
N ILE A 71 -13.08 16.48 3.78
CA ILE A 71 -13.63 15.28 3.16
C ILE A 71 -12.84 14.09 3.69
N LYS A 72 -13.50 13.27 4.47
CA LYS A 72 -12.97 12.00 4.94
C LYS A 72 -13.06 10.96 3.83
N ARG A 73 -12.00 10.17 3.69
CA ARG A 73 -11.90 9.09 2.71
C ARG A 73 -11.57 7.79 3.44
N CYS A 74 -12.28 6.75 3.11
CA CYS A 74 -11.98 5.39 3.55
C CYS A 74 -11.11 4.70 2.49
N GLU A 75 -9.97 4.18 2.88
CA GLU A 75 -9.02 3.47 2.00
C GLU A 75 -8.89 2.03 2.46
N ILE A 76 -8.97 1.10 1.51
CA ILE A 76 -8.80 -0.34 1.73
C ILE A 76 -7.74 -0.87 0.76
N TYR A 77 -6.81 -1.69 1.26
CA TYR A 77 -5.75 -2.34 0.49
C TYR A 77 -5.96 -3.84 0.45
N GLY A 78 -6.29 -4.37 -0.73
CA GLY A 78 -6.63 -5.80 -0.89
C GLY A 78 -8.07 -6.11 -0.53
N THR A 79 -8.45 -7.38 -0.70
CA THR A 79 -9.84 -7.85 -0.56
C THR A 79 -10.10 -8.61 0.72
N GLY A 80 -9.17 -8.55 1.68
CA GLY A 80 -9.30 -9.22 2.97
C GLY A 80 -8.31 -10.38 3.14
N GLU A 81 -8.44 -11.08 4.23
CA GLU A 81 -7.70 -12.30 4.55
C GLU A 81 -8.68 -13.37 5.02
N TYR A 82 -8.48 -14.59 4.59
CA TYR A 82 -9.43 -15.69 4.75
C TYR A 82 -8.74 -16.95 5.23
N LEU A 83 -9.36 -17.64 6.20
CA LEU A 83 -8.97 -18.98 6.69
C LEU A 83 -9.88 -20.08 6.12
N THR A 84 -10.73 -19.74 5.16
CA THR A 84 -11.73 -20.63 4.56
C THR A 84 -11.27 -21.17 3.21
N ALA A 85 -12.00 -22.18 2.72
CA ALA A 85 -11.81 -22.69 1.37
C ALA A 85 -12.00 -21.62 0.29
N GLU A 86 -11.34 -21.76 -0.85
CA GLU A 86 -11.35 -20.78 -1.93
C GLU A 86 -12.78 -20.48 -2.45
N ALA A 87 -13.64 -21.50 -2.50
CA ALA A 87 -15.02 -21.38 -2.97
C ALA A 87 -15.89 -20.44 -2.13
N ASP A 88 -15.60 -20.29 -0.85
CA ASP A 88 -16.39 -19.45 0.06
C ASP A 88 -15.88 -18.01 0.18
N LYS A 89 -14.67 -17.75 -0.24
CA LYS A 89 -14.02 -16.43 -0.07
C LYS A 89 -14.82 -15.28 -0.67
N GLU A 90 -15.32 -15.44 -1.90
CA GLU A 90 -16.09 -14.38 -2.55
C GLU A 90 -17.45 -14.12 -1.88
N ARG A 91 -18.10 -15.15 -1.34
CA ARG A 91 -19.36 -14.98 -0.59
C ARG A 91 -19.10 -14.20 0.70
N ILE A 92 -18.13 -14.64 1.49
CA ILE A 92 -17.74 -13.97 2.74
C ILE A 92 -17.28 -12.53 2.47
N PHE A 93 -16.50 -12.32 1.41
CA PHE A 93 -16.12 -10.98 0.97
C PHE A 93 -17.33 -10.11 0.68
N GLY A 94 -18.34 -10.64 0.00
CA GLY A 94 -19.55 -9.90 -0.33
C GLY A 94 -20.29 -9.39 0.91
N GLU A 95 -20.45 -10.24 1.92
CA GLU A 95 -21.10 -9.87 3.18
C GLU A 95 -20.25 -8.85 3.97
N MET A 96 -18.93 -9.06 4.05
CA MET A 96 -18.04 -8.08 4.68
C MET A 96 -18.00 -6.74 3.95
N LEU A 97 -18.05 -6.74 2.62
CA LEU A 97 -18.06 -5.52 1.80
C LEU A 97 -19.33 -4.69 2.03
N GLU A 98 -20.50 -5.33 2.09
CA GLU A 98 -21.76 -4.67 2.36
C GLU A 98 -21.74 -4.02 3.75
N HIS A 99 -21.33 -4.78 4.75
CA HIS A 99 -21.22 -4.30 6.13
C HIS A 99 -20.22 -3.14 6.24
N LEU A 100 -19.01 -3.30 5.68
CA LEU A 100 -17.99 -2.25 5.65
C LEU A 100 -18.48 -0.99 4.95
N THR A 101 -19.19 -1.15 3.83
CA THR A 101 -19.72 -0.01 3.07
C THR A 101 -20.67 0.82 3.93
N THR A 102 -21.56 0.15 4.66
CA THR A 102 -22.50 0.80 5.58
C THR A 102 -21.77 1.55 6.68
N GLU A 103 -20.84 0.90 7.36
CA GLU A 103 -20.07 1.51 8.45
C GLU A 103 -19.16 2.66 7.97
N ALA A 104 -18.45 2.47 6.86
CA ALA A 104 -17.55 3.47 6.34
C ALA A 104 -18.26 4.73 5.85
N LEU A 105 -19.42 4.60 5.17
CA LEU A 105 -20.17 5.74 4.66
C LEU A 105 -20.83 6.60 5.75
N ARG A 106 -20.96 6.09 6.98
CA ARG A 106 -21.37 6.93 8.12
C ARG A 106 -20.36 8.04 8.41
N ASN A 107 -19.07 7.73 8.23
CA ASN A 107 -17.95 8.58 8.65
C ASN A 107 -17.03 9.04 7.50
N SER A 108 -17.27 8.62 6.25
CA SER A 108 -16.51 9.03 5.08
C SER A 108 -17.40 9.46 3.93
N PHE A 109 -16.87 10.32 3.06
CA PHE A 109 -17.53 10.76 1.84
C PHE A 109 -17.25 9.84 0.65
N LEU A 110 -16.09 9.21 0.66
CA LEU A 110 -15.59 8.36 -0.41
C LEU A 110 -14.95 7.12 0.17
N ILE A 111 -15.28 5.96 -0.39
CA ILE A 111 -14.55 4.72 -0.19
C ILE A 111 -13.72 4.45 -1.44
N GLU A 112 -12.43 4.18 -1.27
CA GLU A 112 -11.52 3.70 -2.31
C GLU A 112 -11.00 2.32 -1.93
N PHE A 113 -11.31 1.35 -2.75
CA PHE A 113 -10.81 -0.01 -2.65
C PHE A 113 -9.70 -0.24 -3.66
N ARG A 114 -8.49 -0.57 -3.20
CA ARG A 114 -7.32 -0.85 -4.02
C ARG A 114 -7.14 -2.34 -4.15
N ASN A 115 -7.56 -2.91 -5.27
CA ASN A 115 -7.38 -4.33 -5.49
C ASN A 115 -5.89 -4.65 -5.69
N LEU A 116 -5.33 -5.47 -4.80
CA LEU A 116 -3.94 -5.93 -4.84
C LEU A 116 -3.80 -7.32 -5.46
N GLU A 117 -4.91 -7.99 -5.75
CA GLU A 117 -4.98 -9.38 -6.19
C GLU A 117 -5.62 -9.50 -7.58
N ASN A 118 -6.43 -10.52 -7.77
CA ASN A 118 -7.17 -10.73 -9.01
C ASN A 118 -8.19 -9.60 -9.23
N ALA A 119 -8.10 -8.91 -10.37
CA ALA A 119 -8.97 -7.80 -10.72
C ALA A 119 -10.46 -8.18 -10.83
N MET A 120 -10.78 -9.47 -10.94
CA MET A 120 -12.15 -9.97 -11.05
C MET A 120 -12.74 -10.46 -9.73
N PHE A 121 -11.91 -10.70 -8.70
CA PHE A 121 -12.39 -11.15 -7.40
C PHE A 121 -13.41 -10.17 -6.82
N GLY A 122 -14.53 -10.70 -6.38
CA GLY A 122 -15.62 -9.91 -5.76
C GLY A 122 -16.37 -8.98 -6.72
N TYR A 123 -16.14 -9.06 -8.04
CA TYR A 123 -16.70 -8.14 -9.03
C TYR A 123 -18.23 -7.94 -8.87
N LYS A 124 -19.00 -9.03 -8.76
CA LYS A 124 -20.46 -8.97 -8.60
C LYS A 124 -20.87 -8.24 -7.30
N TYR A 125 -20.13 -8.43 -6.22
CA TYR A 125 -20.42 -7.80 -4.92
C TYR A 125 -20.06 -6.32 -4.90
N PHE A 126 -18.98 -5.92 -5.57
CA PHE A 126 -18.70 -4.50 -5.78
C PHE A 126 -19.83 -3.82 -6.56
N ARG A 127 -20.33 -4.47 -7.63
CA ARG A 127 -21.41 -3.93 -8.46
C ARG A 127 -22.74 -3.85 -7.70
N SER A 128 -23.11 -4.88 -6.96
CA SER A 128 -24.34 -4.89 -6.15
C SER A 128 -24.32 -3.83 -5.04
N ASN A 129 -23.13 -3.55 -4.47
CA ASN A 129 -22.91 -2.47 -3.50
C ASN A 129 -22.67 -1.10 -4.15
N ARG A 130 -22.95 -0.96 -5.47
CA ARG A 130 -22.88 0.29 -6.22
C ARG A 130 -21.47 0.92 -6.29
N TYR A 131 -20.42 0.12 -6.20
CA TYR A 131 -19.09 0.58 -6.54
C TYR A 131 -18.90 0.65 -8.05
N PHE A 132 -18.17 1.66 -8.52
CA PHE A 132 -17.74 1.73 -9.90
C PHE A 132 -16.24 1.50 -10.02
N PRO A 133 -15.81 0.73 -11.04
CA PRO A 133 -14.40 0.45 -11.26
C PRO A 133 -13.73 1.56 -12.04
N VAL A 134 -12.48 1.83 -11.69
CA VAL A 134 -11.56 2.59 -12.52
C VAL A 134 -10.38 1.68 -12.86
N ASN A 135 -10.14 1.50 -14.16
CA ASN A 135 -8.99 0.72 -14.62
C ASN A 135 -7.70 1.38 -14.13
N TRP A 136 -6.88 0.57 -13.48
CA TRP A 136 -5.60 1.01 -12.92
C TRP A 136 -4.50 0.06 -13.37
N LEU A 137 -3.27 0.53 -13.36
CA LEU A 137 -2.12 -0.32 -13.65
C LEU A 137 -1.37 -0.64 -12.37
N ARG A 138 -0.77 -1.81 -12.35
CA ARG A 138 0.28 -2.20 -11.41
C ARG A 138 1.50 -2.69 -12.17
N VAL A 139 2.66 -2.61 -11.56
CA VAL A 139 3.88 -3.20 -12.07
C VAL A 139 4.36 -4.23 -11.07
N ARG A 140 4.59 -5.43 -11.52
CA ARG A 140 5.03 -6.57 -10.71
C ARG A 140 6.37 -7.07 -11.24
N ASN A 141 7.37 -7.13 -10.35
CA ASN A 141 8.62 -7.82 -10.63
C ASN A 141 8.56 -9.22 -10.07
N SER A 142 8.77 -10.22 -10.91
CA SER A 142 8.98 -11.60 -10.45
C SER A 142 10.39 -11.73 -9.91
N LEU A 143 10.52 -12.24 -8.68
CA LEU A 143 11.80 -12.43 -7.99
C LEU A 143 12.18 -13.91 -7.86
N HIS A 144 11.28 -14.84 -8.19
CA HIS A 144 11.55 -16.26 -8.17
C HIS A 144 12.19 -16.75 -9.48
N GLY A 145 12.97 -17.85 -9.41
CA GLY A 145 13.62 -18.45 -10.58
C GLY A 145 14.73 -17.59 -11.17
N ILE A 146 15.36 -16.73 -10.37
CA ILE A 146 16.52 -15.90 -10.75
C ILE A 146 17.58 -15.99 -9.65
N GLU A 147 18.85 -15.90 -10.01
CA GLU A 147 19.96 -15.94 -9.06
C GLU A 147 20.10 -14.65 -8.24
N ASN A 148 19.79 -13.53 -8.88
CA ASN A 148 19.79 -12.22 -8.23
C ASN A 148 18.75 -11.29 -8.87
N ALA A 149 18.29 -10.30 -8.12
CA ALA A 149 17.24 -9.38 -8.56
C ALA A 149 17.64 -8.57 -9.82
N GLU A 150 18.94 -8.34 -10.02
CA GLU A 150 19.48 -7.50 -11.09
C GLU A 150 19.40 -8.16 -12.48
N GLN A 151 19.23 -9.48 -12.59
CA GLN A 151 19.15 -10.18 -13.87
C GLN A 151 18.06 -9.65 -14.79
N ARG A 152 17.00 -9.08 -14.23
CA ARG A 152 15.86 -8.54 -14.99
C ARG A 152 15.96 -7.04 -15.24
N PHE A 153 16.97 -6.37 -14.70
CA PHE A 153 17.11 -4.92 -14.82
C PHE A 153 17.60 -4.52 -16.22
N SER A 154 17.17 -3.36 -16.69
CA SER A 154 17.73 -2.79 -17.91
C SER A 154 19.23 -2.51 -17.76
N PRO A 155 20.05 -2.63 -18.82
CA PRO A 155 21.48 -2.35 -18.75
C PRO A 155 21.79 -0.93 -18.24
N SER A 156 20.94 0.05 -18.57
CA SER A 156 21.08 1.40 -18.08
C SER A 156 20.90 1.47 -16.55
N ARG A 157 19.98 0.68 -16.00
CA ARG A 157 19.71 0.63 -14.55
C ARG A 157 20.90 0.04 -13.80
N ILE A 158 21.46 -1.04 -14.31
CA ILE A 158 22.69 -1.67 -13.73
C ILE A 158 23.84 -0.67 -13.72
N ARG A 159 24.08 0.06 -14.83
CA ARG A 159 25.12 1.08 -14.88
C ARG A 159 24.90 2.21 -13.87
N GLN A 160 23.66 2.67 -13.71
CA GLN A 160 23.33 3.72 -12.75
C GLN A 160 23.55 3.28 -11.30
N ILE A 161 23.20 2.04 -10.97
CA ILE A 161 23.44 1.47 -9.63
C ILE A 161 24.94 1.43 -9.34
N LYS A 162 25.73 0.83 -10.25
CA LYS A 162 27.20 0.76 -10.10
C LYS A 162 27.82 2.15 -9.96
N LYS A 163 27.38 3.12 -10.79
CA LYS A 163 27.88 4.50 -10.75
C LYS A 163 27.51 5.20 -9.43
N GLY A 164 26.29 5.04 -8.94
CA GLY A 164 25.85 5.64 -7.67
C GLY A 164 26.68 5.15 -6.49
N LEU A 165 26.91 3.84 -6.41
CA LEU A 165 27.76 3.24 -5.37
C LEU A 165 29.23 3.69 -5.50
N LYS A 166 29.78 3.71 -6.72
CA LYS A 166 31.15 4.22 -6.98
C LYS A 166 31.30 5.68 -6.59
N ASN A 167 30.27 6.49 -6.73
CA ASN A 167 30.25 7.91 -6.36
C ASN A 167 29.98 8.11 -4.84
N GLY A 168 30.15 7.07 -4.02
CA GLY A 168 30.14 7.16 -2.57
C GLY A 168 28.75 7.10 -1.92
N ALA A 169 27.68 6.77 -2.67
CA ALA A 169 26.40 6.48 -2.05
C ALA A 169 26.43 5.13 -1.31
N LYS A 170 25.92 5.10 -0.08
CA LYS A 170 25.75 3.89 0.74
C LYS A 170 24.28 3.59 0.88
N VAL A 171 23.92 2.31 1.01
CA VAL A 171 22.51 1.89 1.12
C VAL A 171 22.36 0.90 2.26
N ASP A 172 21.61 1.29 3.27
CA ASP A 172 21.44 0.54 4.50
C ASP A 172 19.95 0.41 4.86
N GLU A 173 19.64 -0.44 5.81
CA GLU A 173 18.35 -0.48 6.48
C GLU A 173 18.34 0.58 7.59
N ALA A 174 17.24 1.34 7.73
CA ALA A 174 17.09 2.28 8.83
C ALA A 174 16.97 1.51 10.15
N ARG A 175 17.70 1.94 11.19
CA ARG A 175 17.81 1.25 12.47
C ARG A 175 17.42 2.14 13.66
N THR A 176 17.39 3.45 13.47
CA THR A 176 17.10 4.39 14.54
C THR A 176 15.87 5.24 14.23
N VAL A 177 15.20 5.73 15.27
CA VAL A 177 14.07 6.64 15.15
C VAL A 177 14.45 7.93 14.42
N GLU A 178 15.68 8.39 14.59
CA GLU A 178 16.23 9.56 13.91
C GLU A 178 16.33 9.34 12.40
N GLU A 179 16.83 8.18 11.98
CA GLU A 179 16.91 7.80 10.56
C GLU A 179 15.52 7.73 9.91
N ILE A 180 14.56 7.16 10.60
CA ILE A 180 13.16 7.07 10.15
C ILE A 180 12.54 8.47 10.05
N ARG A 181 12.84 9.35 11.00
CA ARG A 181 12.41 10.75 10.98
C ARG A 181 13.01 11.50 9.80
N GLU A 182 14.30 11.36 9.57
CA GLU A 182 15.00 11.97 8.42
C GLU A 182 14.44 11.47 7.09
N PHE A 183 14.24 10.15 6.96
CA PHE A 183 13.62 9.53 5.79
C PHE A 183 12.22 10.08 5.52
N SER A 184 11.36 10.12 6.52
CA SER A 184 10.00 10.66 6.41
C SER A 184 10.00 12.13 5.98
N ASN A 185 10.85 12.95 6.60
CA ASN A 185 11.00 14.36 6.25
C ASN A 185 11.52 14.55 4.82
N MET A 186 12.52 13.78 4.42
CA MET A 186 13.06 13.79 3.05
C MET A 186 11.97 13.47 2.03
N LEU A 187 11.20 12.39 2.23
CA LEU A 187 10.10 12.04 1.33
C LEU A 187 9.02 13.13 1.27
N ARG A 188 8.65 13.69 2.42
CA ARG A 188 7.65 14.76 2.50
C ARG A 188 8.06 16.01 1.70
N HIS A 189 9.35 16.35 1.68
CA HIS A 189 9.87 17.45 0.87
C HIS A 189 9.91 17.14 -0.63
N LEU A 190 10.17 15.89 -0.99
CA LEU A 190 10.22 15.46 -2.39
C LEU A 190 8.85 15.42 -3.05
N TYR A 191 7.82 15.11 -2.30
CA TYR A 191 6.48 15.00 -2.86
C TYR A 191 5.87 16.38 -3.14
N SER A 192 5.27 16.50 -4.32
CA SER A 192 4.55 17.71 -4.71
C SER A 192 3.44 18.03 -3.70
N SER A 193 3.02 19.30 -3.64
CA SER A 193 1.93 19.72 -2.74
C SER A 193 0.64 18.93 -2.93
N ARG A 194 0.39 18.42 -4.14
CA ARG A 194 -0.75 17.56 -4.47
C ARG A 194 -0.65 16.18 -3.80
N ILE A 195 0.52 15.53 -3.84
CA ILE A 195 0.76 14.20 -3.25
C ILE A 195 0.99 14.31 -1.74
N ARG A 196 1.65 15.39 -1.29
CA ARG A 196 1.97 15.64 0.12
C ARG A 196 0.74 15.62 1.03
N LYS A 197 -0.43 15.99 0.51
CA LYS A 197 -1.71 15.93 1.23
C LYS A 197 -2.11 14.51 1.65
N HIS A 198 -1.67 13.53 0.88
CA HIS A 198 -1.98 12.12 1.06
C HIS A 198 -0.80 11.34 1.67
N PHE A 199 0.28 12.04 1.99
CA PHE A 199 1.43 11.43 2.63
C PHE A 199 1.19 11.35 4.13
N PRO A 200 1.44 10.20 4.77
CA PRO A 200 1.29 10.06 6.22
C PRO A 200 2.24 11.00 6.97
N ASN A 201 1.88 11.33 8.20
CA ASN A 201 2.75 12.10 9.07
C ASN A 201 3.92 11.23 9.59
N ILE A 202 4.86 11.84 10.28
CA ILE A 202 6.04 11.14 10.81
C ILE A 202 5.66 10.05 11.82
N ILE A 203 4.59 10.25 12.60
CA ILE A 203 4.11 9.32 13.63
C ILE A 203 3.76 7.97 13.00
N PHE A 204 3.17 7.97 11.79
CA PHE A 204 2.90 6.74 11.05
C PHE A 204 4.16 5.90 10.82
N PHE A 205 5.27 6.53 10.42
CA PHE A 205 6.52 5.81 10.17
C PHE A 205 7.20 5.35 11.48
N GLN A 206 7.03 6.10 12.56
CA GLN A 206 7.51 5.68 13.88
C GLN A 206 6.74 4.45 14.39
N HIS A 207 5.41 4.43 14.26
CA HIS A 207 4.62 3.26 14.62
C HIS A 207 4.83 2.08 13.67
N MET A 208 5.11 2.35 12.38
CA MET A 208 5.50 1.31 11.44
C MET A 208 6.80 0.61 11.88
N ASP A 209 7.77 1.37 12.40
CA ASP A 209 9.02 0.83 12.97
C ASP A 209 8.73 -0.06 14.17
N THR A 210 8.02 0.43 15.15
CA THR A 210 7.80 -0.30 16.41
C THR A 210 6.94 -1.56 16.25
N ARG A 211 6.04 -1.61 15.26
CA ARG A 211 5.09 -2.71 15.12
C ARG A 211 5.39 -3.65 13.95
N LEU A 212 5.68 -3.11 12.77
CA LEU A 212 5.86 -3.94 11.57
C LEU A 212 7.32 -4.29 11.30
N ILE A 213 8.28 -3.39 11.57
CA ILE A 213 9.71 -3.68 11.34
C ILE A 213 10.19 -4.75 12.33
N HIS A 214 9.82 -4.64 13.59
CA HIS A 214 10.16 -5.65 14.61
C HIS A 214 9.54 -7.02 14.31
N SER A 215 8.33 -7.07 13.74
CA SER A 215 7.69 -8.32 13.30
C SER A 215 8.16 -8.81 11.92
N ARG A 216 9.12 -8.13 11.29
CA ARG A 216 9.62 -8.38 9.91
C ARG A 216 8.55 -8.27 8.82
N GLN A 217 7.46 -7.58 9.10
CA GLN A 217 6.38 -7.30 8.13
C GLN A 217 6.62 -6.03 7.33
N ALA A 218 7.62 -5.24 7.68
CA ALA A 218 8.04 -4.07 6.93
C ALA A 218 9.55 -3.85 7.04
N LYS A 219 10.10 -3.02 6.14
CA LYS A 219 11.47 -2.49 6.21
C LYS A 219 11.54 -1.10 5.61
N ILE A 220 12.41 -0.27 6.18
CA ILE A 220 12.76 1.03 5.63
C ILE A 220 14.23 0.99 5.21
N PHE A 221 14.50 1.29 3.93
CA PHE A 221 15.84 1.41 3.39
C PHE A 221 16.17 2.88 3.15
N ILE A 222 17.40 3.26 3.45
CA ILE A 222 17.92 4.61 3.32
C ILE A 222 19.14 4.63 2.42
N VAL A 223 19.26 5.67 1.64
CA VAL A 223 20.43 5.94 0.80
C VAL A 223 21.15 7.15 1.38
N ARG A 224 22.41 6.97 1.78
CA ARG A 224 23.25 8.02 2.38
C ARG A 224 24.35 8.47 1.42
N TYR A 225 24.68 9.72 1.53
CA TYR A 225 25.90 10.28 0.94
C TYR A 225 26.44 11.34 1.90
N LYS A 226 27.70 11.19 2.36
CA LYS A 226 28.30 12.03 3.42
C LYS A 226 27.30 12.12 4.55
N ASP A 227 27.06 11.46 5.42
CA ASP A 227 26.17 11.45 6.60
C ASP A 227 24.71 11.94 6.40
N LYS A 228 24.32 12.30 5.18
CA LYS A 228 22.98 12.75 4.86
C LYS A 228 22.14 11.68 4.15
N ILE A 229 20.89 11.49 4.57
CA ILE A 229 19.92 10.68 3.87
C ILE A 229 19.44 11.43 2.63
N ILE A 230 19.73 10.89 1.45
CA ILE A 230 19.43 11.48 0.15
C ILE A 230 18.37 10.71 -0.64
N GLY A 231 17.97 9.54 -0.17
CA GLY A 231 16.95 8.70 -0.76
C GLY A 231 16.52 7.58 0.19
N GLY A 232 15.48 6.87 -0.16
CA GLY A 232 15.04 5.72 0.59
C GLY A 232 13.72 5.14 0.09
N SER A 233 13.34 4.01 0.66
CA SER A 233 12.10 3.29 0.37
C SER A 233 11.55 2.61 1.62
N ALA A 234 10.23 2.50 1.69
CA ALA A 234 9.54 1.73 2.71
C ALA A 234 8.75 0.61 2.03
N CYS A 235 9.00 -0.62 2.46
CA CYS A 235 8.38 -1.83 1.96
C CYS A 235 7.49 -2.46 3.02
N ILE A 236 6.38 -3.06 2.58
CA ILE A 236 5.58 -3.99 3.36
C ILE A 236 5.72 -5.37 2.75
N TYR A 237 5.81 -6.36 3.61
CA TYR A 237 5.83 -7.77 3.27
C TYR A 237 4.51 -8.39 3.70
N SER A 238 3.82 -9.03 2.76
CA SER A 238 2.49 -9.60 3.01
C SER A 238 2.35 -10.91 2.24
N GLY A 239 2.11 -12.01 2.96
CA GLY A 239 2.11 -13.33 2.37
C GLY A 239 3.45 -13.62 1.66
N ASN A 240 3.39 -13.97 0.38
CA ASN A 240 4.55 -14.30 -0.43
C ASN A 240 5.10 -13.12 -1.25
N ASP A 241 4.54 -11.93 -1.12
CA ASP A 241 4.87 -10.78 -1.94
C ASP A 241 5.37 -9.60 -1.10
N ALA A 242 6.28 -8.82 -1.69
CA ALA A 242 6.77 -7.57 -1.15
C ALA A 242 6.09 -6.40 -1.89
N TYR A 243 5.77 -5.34 -1.17
CA TYR A 243 5.10 -4.15 -1.70
C TYR A 243 5.95 -2.91 -1.45
N LEU A 244 6.35 -2.22 -2.52
CA LEU A 244 7.01 -0.93 -2.39
C LEU A 244 5.96 0.15 -2.12
N TRP A 245 5.82 0.53 -0.85
CA TRP A 245 4.76 1.46 -0.42
C TRP A 245 5.15 2.92 -0.61
N PHE A 246 6.37 3.26 -0.23
CA PHE A 246 6.91 4.61 -0.41
C PHE A 246 8.34 4.53 -0.96
N SER A 247 8.69 5.45 -1.85
CA SER A 247 10.07 5.60 -2.30
C SER A 247 10.35 6.99 -2.83
N GLY A 248 11.59 7.44 -2.70
CA GLY A 248 12.01 8.72 -3.23
C GLY A 248 13.52 8.92 -3.18
N GLY A 249 13.98 9.97 -3.84
CA GLY A 249 15.38 10.36 -3.80
C GLY A 249 15.61 11.76 -4.33
N MET A 250 16.53 12.47 -3.75
CA MET A 250 16.89 13.87 -4.03
C MET A 250 17.71 13.98 -5.35
N ARG A 251 17.11 13.49 -6.45
CA ARG A 251 17.79 13.34 -7.75
C ARG A 251 18.29 14.65 -8.35
N LYS A 252 17.67 15.79 -8.05
CA LYS A 252 18.06 17.10 -8.57
C LYS A 252 19.38 17.56 -7.92
N THR A 253 19.53 17.33 -6.62
CA THR A 253 20.70 17.74 -5.85
C THR A 253 21.82 16.71 -5.92
N TYR A 254 21.50 15.43 -5.95
CA TYR A 254 22.44 14.32 -5.91
C TYR A 254 22.31 13.43 -7.16
N ALA A 255 22.41 14.05 -8.34
CA ALA A 255 22.18 13.39 -9.63
C ALA A 255 23.13 12.20 -9.88
N LEU A 256 24.40 12.34 -9.48
CA LEU A 256 25.44 11.34 -9.71
C LEU A 256 25.37 10.14 -8.75
N GLN A 257 24.68 10.29 -7.61
CA GLN A 257 24.46 9.24 -6.61
C GLN A 257 23.24 8.38 -6.91
N TYR A 258 22.37 8.79 -7.83
CA TYR A 258 21.15 8.07 -8.24
C TYR A 258 20.26 7.59 -7.07
N PRO A 259 19.95 8.44 -6.06
CA PRO A 259 19.40 7.98 -4.78
C PRO A 259 18.07 7.24 -4.90
N GLY A 260 17.14 7.69 -5.75
CA GLY A 260 15.86 6.98 -5.94
C GLY A 260 16.02 5.62 -6.63
N ILE A 261 17.08 5.46 -7.45
CA ILE A 261 17.39 4.17 -8.09
C ILE A 261 17.94 3.19 -7.06
N LEU A 262 18.88 3.65 -6.24
CA LEU A 262 19.47 2.83 -5.19
C LEU A 262 18.44 2.41 -4.13
N ALA A 263 17.50 3.29 -3.81
CA ALA A 263 16.41 2.98 -2.88
C ALA A 263 15.53 1.82 -3.37
N VAL A 264 15.11 1.85 -4.64
CA VAL A 264 14.30 0.76 -5.23
C VAL A 264 15.13 -0.51 -5.45
N TRP A 265 16.38 -0.37 -5.87
CA TRP A 265 17.30 -1.50 -6.02
C TRP A 265 17.47 -2.28 -4.71
N LYS A 266 17.70 -1.59 -3.59
CA LYS A 266 17.88 -2.24 -2.29
C LYS A 266 16.62 -3.00 -1.87
N ALA A 267 15.44 -2.40 -2.08
CA ALA A 267 14.17 -3.04 -1.79
C ALA A 267 13.97 -4.34 -2.58
N LEU A 268 14.24 -4.31 -3.89
CA LEU A 268 14.14 -5.49 -4.76
C LEU A 268 15.15 -6.58 -4.36
N ARG A 269 16.39 -6.18 -4.06
CA ARG A 269 17.43 -7.10 -3.63
C ARG A 269 17.09 -7.75 -2.29
N ASP A 270 16.62 -6.98 -1.32
CA ASP A 270 16.22 -7.51 -0.02
C ASP A 270 15.02 -8.47 -0.15
N ALA A 271 14.00 -8.10 -0.92
CA ALA A 271 12.85 -8.96 -1.14
C ALA A 271 13.25 -10.29 -1.80
N HIS A 272 14.16 -10.26 -2.79
CA HIS A 272 14.71 -11.47 -3.41
C HIS A 272 15.49 -12.32 -2.41
N GLN A 273 16.39 -11.72 -1.62
CA GLN A 273 17.21 -12.41 -0.62
C GLN A 273 16.37 -13.06 0.50
N ASN A 274 15.20 -12.50 0.80
CA ASN A 274 14.27 -13.04 1.79
C ASN A 274 13.23 -14.00 1.18
N GLY A 275 13.38 -14.39 -0.10
CA GLY A 275 12.57 -15.42 -0.74
C GLY A 275 11.17 -14.98 -1.15
N PHE A 276 10.87 -13.68 -1.19
CA PHE A 276 9.59 -13.20 -1.72
C PHE A 276 9.47 -13.49 -3.21
N ARG A 277 8.28 -13.87 -3.64
CA ARG A 277 8.02 -14.26 -5.04
C ARG A 277 7.96 -13.07 -5.98
N HIS A 278 7.43 -11.96 -5.50
CA HIS A 278 7.27 -10.73 -6.30
C HIS A 278 7.53 -9.48 -5.49
N MET A 279 7.91 -8.41 -6.22
CA MET A 279 7.83 -7.03 -5.74
C MET A 279 6.70 -6.33 -6.50
N GLU A 280 5.72 -5.83 -5.77
CA GLU A 280 4.60 -5.04 -6.28
C GLU A 280 4.90 -3.54 -6.17
N PHE A 281 4.77 -2.82 -7.28
CA PHE A 281 4.82 -1.36 -7.30
C PHE A 281 3.42 -0.81 -7.30
N MET A 282 3.06 -0.19 -6.20
CA MET A 282 1.75 0.42 -6.02
C MET A 282 1.72 1.79 -6.72
N ASP A 283 0.54 2.25 -7.13
CA ASP A 283 0.32 3.60 -7.67
C ASP A 283 1.08 3.99 -8.96
N VAL A 284 1.13 3.09 -9.93
CA VAL A 284 1.75 3.35 -11.24
C VAL A 284 0.79 4.01 -12.26
N GLY A 285 -0.38 4.44 -11.82
CA GLY A 285 -1.29 5.32 -12.56
C GLY A 285 -2.27 4.64 -13.51
N LEU A 286 -2.96 5.48 -14.28
CA LEU A 286 -3.99 5.08 -15.22
C LEU A 286 -3.37 4.54 -16.53
N PRO A 287 -4.02 3.57 -17.23
CA PRO A 287 -3.47 2.96 -18.44
C PRO A 287 -3.25 3.92 -19.59
N PHE A 288 -4.13 4.89 -19.76
CA PHE A 288 -4.11 5.84 -20.88
C PHE A 288 -3.31 7.13 -20.58
N LYS A 289 -2.68 7.25 -19.43
CA LYS A 289 -1.95 8.45 -19.01
C LYS A 289 -0.46 8.16 -18.86
N LYS A 290 0.39 9.00 -19.46
CA LYS A 290 1.83 8.96 -19.17
C LYS A 290 2.09 9.10 -17.68
N HIS A 291 2.94 8.22 -17.15
CA HIS A 291 3.24 8.19 -15.73
C HIS A 291 4.74 7.95 -15.49
N GLY A 292 5.48 8.99 -15.20
CA GLY A 292 6.94 8.92 -15.07
C GLY A 292 7.44 7.92 -14.02
N TYR A 293 6.68 7.67 -12.96
CA TYR A 293 7.02 6.66 -11.98
C TYR A 293 6.87 5.24 -12.57
N ARG A 294 5.84 4.99 -13.39
CA ARG A 294 5.67 3.72 -14.10
C ARG A 294 6.84 3.43 -15.03
N ASP A 295 7.24 4.42 -15.84
CA ASP A 295 8.40 4.28 -16.73
C ASP A 295 9.71 4.06 -15.94
N PHE A 296 9.80 4.67 -14.77
CA PHE A 296 10.93 4.50 -13.88
C PHE A 296 11.00 3.07 -13.31
N VAL A 297 9.89 2.50 -12.82
CA VAL A 297 9.90 1.15 -12.21
C VAL A 297 9.98 0.03 -13.23
N LEU A 298 9.43 0.21 -14.44
CA LEU A 298 9.55 -0.77 -15.53
C LEU A 298 11.00 -1.09 -15.90
N ARG A 299 11.92 -0.14 -15.74
CA ARG A 299 13.35 -0.37 -16.00
C ARG A 299 14.03 -1.32 -15.02
N PHE A 300 13.38 -1.68 -13.94
CA PHE A 300 13.82 -2.75 -13.02
C PHE A 300 13.30 -4.13 -13.43
N GLY A 301 12.75 -4.28 -14.64
CA GLY A 301 12.34 -5.56 -15.21
C GLY A 301 10.93 -6.01 -14.82
N GLY A 302 10.13 -5.12 -14.23
CA GLY A 302 8.75 -5.41 -13.91
C GLY A 302 7.85 -5.54 -15.15
N LYS A 303 6.80 -6.34 -15.02
CA LYS A 303 5.74 -6.45 -16.03
C LYS A 303 4.54 -5.64 -15.58
N GLN A 304 3.97 -4.89 -16.53
CA GLN A 304 2.75 -4.14 -16.32
C GLN A 304 1.53 -5.07 -16.46
N SER A 305 0.60 -4.94 -15.55
CA SER A 305 -0.69 -5.63 -15.61
C SER A 305 -1.84 -4.69 -15.25
N SER A 306 -3.03 -5.03 -15.73
CA SER A 306 -4.24 -4.28 -15.37
C SER A 306 -4.75 -4.71 -14.01
N THR A 307 -5.22 -3.76 -13.24
CA THR A 307 -5.94 -3.96 -11.99
C THR A 307 -7.12 -3.00 -11.93
N ARG A 308 -7.88 -3.02 -10.86
CA ARG A 308 -9.00 -2.11 -10.65
C ARG A 308 -8.88 -1.42 -9.32
N ARG A 309 -9.33 -0.14 -9.31
CA ARG A 309 -9.72 0.53 -8.08
C ARG A 309 -11.21 0.70 -8.10
N TRP A 310 -11.85 0.43 -6.98
CA TRP A 310 -13.28 0.56 -6.82
C TRP A 310 -13.58 1.77 -5.97
N PHE A 311 -14.53 2.56 -6.40
CA PHE A 311 -14.93 3.79 -5.73
C PHE A 311 -16.42 3.76 -5.40
N ARG A 312 -16.77 4.29 -4.23
CA ARG A 312 -18.16 4.45 -3.77
C ARG A 312 -18.27 5.77 -3.04
N PHE A 313 -19.08 6.69 -3.59
CA PHE A 313 -19.38 7.96 -2.94
C PHE A 313 -20.58 7.81 -2.00
N ARG A 314 -20.61 8.61 -0.92
CA ARG A 314 -21.72 8.66 0.03
C ARG A 314 -23.00 9.17 -0.63
N TRP A 315 -22.92 10.23 -1.43
CA TRP A 315 -24.06 10.78 -2.15
C TRP A 315 -24.44 9.89 -3.32
N GLN A 316 -25.66 9.36 -3.25
CA GLN A 316 -26.12 8.38 -4.22
C GLN A 316 -26.21 8.95 -5.63
N TRP A 317 -26.77 10.15 -5.76
CA TRP A 317 -26.88 10.83 -7.07
C TRP A 317 -25.52 11.00 -7.77
N LEU A 318 -24.49 11.41 -7.01
CA LEU A 318 -23.14 11.56 -7.55
C LEU A 318 -22.55 10.19 -7.95
N ASN A 319 -22.78 9.20 -7.13
CA ASN A 319 -22.32 7.84 -7.39
C ASN A 319 -22.97 7.27 -8.65
N ASP A 320 -24.29 7.43 -8.80
CA ASP A 320 -25.05 6.95 -9.97
C ASP A 320 -24.63 7.70 -11.26
N LEU A 321 -24.34 9.00 -11.17
CA LEU A 321 -23.78 9.78 -12.29
C LEU A 321 -22.43 9.22 -12.73
N LEU A 322 -21.53 8.95 -11.78
CA LEU A 322 -20.19 8.44 -12.09
C LEU A 322 -20.23 6.99 -12.59
N ILE A 323 -21.15 6.16 -12.13
CA ILE A 323 -21.40 4.83 -12.71
C ILE A 323 -21.72 4.94 -14.20
N LYS A 324 -22.59 5.88 -14.60
CA LYS A 324 -22.96 6.06 -16.01
C LYS A 324 -21.79 6.56 -16.89
N ILE A 325 -20.82 7.26 -16.30
CA ILE A 325 -19.67 7.81 -17.04
C ILE A 325 -18.49 6.81 -17.10
N CYS A 326 -18.30 6.00 -16.04
CA CYS A 326 -17.12 5.16 -15.88
C CYS A 326 -17.34 3.68 -16.24
N VAL A 327 -18.56 3.28 -16.48
CA VAL A 327 -18.98 1.92 -16.78
C VAL A 327 -19.77 1.86 -18.09
#